data_53e31d897685cdfc034ebb7b78b49e80
#
_entry.id   53e31d897685cdfc034ebb7b78b49e80
#
_cell.length_a   1.000
_cell.length_b   1.000
_cell.length_c   1.000
_cell.angle_alpha   90.00
_cell.angle_beta   90.00
_cell.angle_gamma   90.00
#
_symmetry.space_group_name_H-M   'P 1'
#
loop_
_entity.id
_entity.type
_entity.pdbx_description
1 polymer ?
#
loop_
_entity_poly.entity_id
_entity_poly.type
_entity_poly.pdbx_seq_one_letter_code
_entity_poly.pdbx_strand_id
1 'polypeptide(L)'
;MLKKAYEIKEKRLWICTSILSIVFAIAYLCGDIGNTYCNGVIPNSKKFILYMLIKIITYFIIFDGCLALIFYYAKDLVKKLKLNNKEYKLFTANKKSILFVAGIFLISYIPYFLYYYPGTIQFDAISCLEQVNGFVEYGNHHPILFTLFFGGLWNFGKNVLGSGNYGLAIYTIIQMIATSLVLSILIYYMAKRKIPTKWRIITFFILLLNPLTAMYAVRIEKSMFFTLTMILVIIGIAEIITKKEEFFKKKSKSIIFSILLLLLVLLRNNGIYVILLTLIVMLVACKNIRIKILTVFIVPIIVFFIIQGPILNTLNVTEAKTREALSIPMQQFARLIKYENQNLTEEEKANIHKYLPVEDEKIASEYQSLISDNVKFDFSEEAIKEDKVTLLKTYFKLALKYPGQTISAFLFNTYGYYAPNSYNIWGAPNFREETENVLNDEGTADLNELLPSEWRNTTSKEKYDIYPKSILNLSYIDRINNHILMKDIPVFSMLITSIGLYFWLLLICITYCIYTKQYKKIIIMLPILFLWLTSVAGPVVELRYVYSMLLLMPLYIGITFIVNKEEKKEEEV
;
A
#
# COMPACT_ATOMS: atom_id res chain seq x y z
N MET A 1 -33.22 3.65 -12.71
CA MET A 1 -32.23 2.68 -12.25
C MET A 1 -32.59 2.13 -10.87
N LEU A 2 -32.72 2.95 -9.86
CA LEU A 2 -33.09 2.56 -8.49
C LEU A 2 -34.42 1.80 -8.40
N LYS A 3 -35.48 2.25 -9.11
CA LYS A 3 -36.78 1.55 -9.16
C LYS A 3 -36.63 0.07 -9.54
N LYS A 4 -35.81 -0.24 -10.57
CA LYS A 4 -35.53 -1.64 -10.97
C LYS A 4 -34.77 -2.43 -9.90
N ALA A 5 -33.90 -1.78 -9.11
CA ALA A 5 -33.20 -2.45 -8.03
C ALA A 5 -34.19 -2.94 -6.96
N TYR A 6 -35.10 -2.06 -6.52
CA TYR A 6 -36.07 -2.38 -5.46
C TYR A 6 -37.18 -3.36 -5.87
N GLU A 7 -37.27 -3.72 -7.14
CA GLU A 7 -38.12 -4.82 -7.64
C GLU A 7 -37.52 -6.22 -7.40
N ILE A 8 -36.23 -6.32 -7.02
CA ILE A 8 -35.54 -7.60 -6.78
C ILE A 8 -35.97 -8.20 -5.46
N LYS A 9 -36.60 -9.37 -5.49
CA LYS A 9 -37.15 -10.09 -4.31
C LYS A 9 -36.15 -11.08 -3.68
N GLU A 10 -34.85 -10.81 -3.64
CA GLU A 10 -33.84 -11.72 -3.11
C GLU A 10 -33.29 -11.24 -1.75
N LYS A 11 -33.83 -11.77 -0.62
CA LYS A 11 -33.50 -11.34 0.75
C LYS A 11 -31.98 -11.34 1.05
N ARG A 12 -31.26 -12.40 0.62
CA ARG A 12 -29.83 -12.51 0.88
C ARG A 12 -29.02 -11.44 0.14
N LEU A 13 -29.42 -11.09 -1.08
CA LEU A 13 -28.81 -10.00 -1.84
C LEU A 13 -28.90 -8.70 -1.03
N TRP A 14 -30.11 -8.35 -0.59
CA TRP A 14 -30.34 -7.12 0.18
C TRP A 14 -29.57 -7.07 1.50
N ILE A 15 -29.51 -8.16 2.26
CA ILE A 15 -28.71 -8.20 3.48
C ILE A 15 -27.24 -7.89 3.18
N CYS A 16 -26.66 -8.50 2.15
CA CYS A 16 -25.26 -8.29 1.80
C CYS A 16 -25.00 -6.87 1.29
N THR A 17 -25.86 -6.35 0.40
CA THR A 17 -25.67 -5.01 -0.16
C THR A 17 -25.93 -3.91 0.86
N SER A 18 -26.96 -4.03 1.70
CA SER A 18 -27.29 -3.01 2.71
C SER A 18 -26.18 -2.87 3.77
N ILE A 19 -25.60 -3.99 4.25
CA ILE A 19 -24.46 -3.93 5.18
C ILE A 19 -23.27 -3.20 4.53
N LEU A 20 -22.94 -3.55 3.28
CA LEU A 20 -21.84 -2.92 2.57
C LEU A 20 -22.12 -1.44 2.28
N SER A 21 -23.37 -1.09 1.93
CA SER A 21 -23.79 0.27 1.60
C SER A 21 -23.74 1.22 2.79
N ILE A 22 -24.03 0.73 4.01
CA ILE A 22 -23.85 1.52 5.23
C ILE A 22 -22.37 1.89 5.41
N VAL A 23 -21.47 0.91 5.27
CA VAL A 23 -20.02 1.15 5.37
C VAL A 23 -19.55 2.14 4.30
N PHE A 24 -20.03 2.02 3.07
CA PHE A 24 -19.69 2.92 1.98
C PHE A 24 -20.25 4.33 2.17
N ALA A 25 -21.46 4.46 2.67
CA ALA A 25 -22.06 5.76 2.97
C ALA A 25 -21.23 6.53 4.02
N ILE A 26 -20.81 5.82 5.09
CA ILE A 26 -19.95 6.39 6.13
C ILE A 26 -18.58 6.76 5.54
N ALA A 27 -17.94 5.85 4.80
CA ALA A 27 -16.62 6.10 4.21
C ALA A 27 -16.63 7.27 3.21
N TYR A 28 -17.68 7.38 2.38
CA TYR A 28 -17.85 8.49 1.46
C TYR A 28 -18.05 9.81 2.19
N LEU A 29 -18.86 9.82 3.26
CA LEU A 29 -19.03 11.00 4.11
C LEU A 29 -17.71 11.42 4.79
N CYS A 30 -16.91 10.44 5.25
CA CYS A 30 -15.57 10.74 5.79
C CYS A 30 -14.68 11.43 4.75
N GLY A 31 -14.78 11.04 3.47
CA GLY A 31 -14.09 11.72 2.37
C GLY A 31 -14.60 13.15 2.16
N ASP A 32 -15.90 13.38 2.19
CA ASP A 32 -16.46 14.73 2.10
C ASP A 32 -15.94 15.64 3.23
N ILE A 33 -15.95 15.12 4.46
CA ILE A 33 -15.43 15.83 5.64
C ILE A 33 -13.93 16.08 5.49
N GLY A 34 -13.16 15.06 5.14
CA GLY A 34 -11.72 15.14 5.00
C GLY A 34 -11.28 16.16 3.93
N ASN A 35 -11.96 16.17 2.79
CA ASN A 35 -11.67 17.12 1.71
C ASN A 35 -12.09 18.56 2.04
N THR A 36 -13.21 18.74 2.75
CA THR A 36 -13.75 20.07 3.06
C THR A 36 -13.05 20.72 4.24
N TYR A 37 -12.71 19.91 5.26
CA TYR A 37 -12.15 20.39 6.54
C TYR A 37 -10.71 19.91 6.77
N CYS A 38 -9.90 19.88 5.71
CA CYS A 38 -8.51 19.40 5.77
C CYS A 38 -7.62 20.18 6.75
N ASN A 39 -8.02 21.40 7.16
CA ASN A 39 -7.40 22.14 8.25
C ASN A 39 -7.63 21.52 9.64
N GLY A 40 -8.44 20.47 9.73
CA GLY A 40 -8.69 19.72 10.95
C GLY A 40 -9.83 20.24 11.84
N VAL A 41 -10.56 21.29 11.45
CA VAL A 41 -11.67 21.87 12.24
C VAL A 41 -13.00 21.48 11.64
N ILE A 42 -13.76 20.64 12.32
CA ILE A 42 -15.10 20.22 11.90
C ILE A 42 -16.14 21.06 12.62
N PRO A 43 -17.13 21.66 11.91
CA PRO A 43 -18.20 22.42 12.55
C PRO A 43 -19.02 21.57 13.53
N ASN A 44 -19.27 22.11 14.73
CA ASN A 44 -20.10 21.48 15.74
C ASN A 44 -21.45 22.24 15.88
N SER A 45 -22.31 22.13 14.88
CA SER A 45 -23.64 22.74 14.92
C SER A 45 -24.73 21.71 14.62
N LYS A 46 -25.91 21.91 15.21
CA LYS A 46 -27.08 21.06 14.94
C LYS A 46 -27.44 21.00 13.45
N LYS A 47 -27.28 22.13 12.73
CA LYS A 47 -27.51 22.20 11.28
C LYS A 47 -26.51 21.32 10.51
N PHE A 48 -25.25 21.35 10.92
CA PHE A 48 -24.21 20.51 10.30
C PHE A 48 -24.49 19.03 10.52
N ILE A 49 -24.82 18.64 11.76
CA ILE A 49 -25.16 17.24 12.09
C ILE A 49 -26.35 16.77 11.25
N LEU A 50 -27.43 17.56 11.17
CA LEU A 50 -28.59 17.22 10.35
C LEU A 50 -28.23 17.06 8.88
N TYR A 51 -27.40 17.96 8.34
CA TYR A 51 -26.91 17.87 6.97
C TYR A 51 -26.11 16.57 6.72
N MET A 52 -25.24 16.18 7.67
CA MET A 52 -24.49 14.92 7.56
C MET A 52 -25.39 13.69 7.61
N LEU A 53 -26.43 13.70 8.47
CA LEU A 53 -27.42 12.61 8.53
C LEU A 53 -28.18 12.46 7.20
N ILE A 54 -28.60 13.56 6.60
CA ILE A 54 -29.26 13.54 5.29
C ILE A 54 -28.31 12.97 4.22
N LYS A 55 -27.05 13.36 4.22
CA LYS A 55 -26.04 12.81 3.30
C LYS A 55 -25.84 11.30 3.47
N ILE A 56 -25.71 10.80 4.70
CA ILE A 56 -25.57 9.35 4.97
C ILE A 56 -26.75 8.58 4.39
N ILE A 57 -27.99 9.03 4.65
CA ILE A 57 -29.20 8.38 4.14
C ILE A 57 -29.20 8.39 2.60
N THR A 58 -28.87 9.52 2.00
CA THR A 58 -28.81 9.66 0.54
C THR A 58 -27.77 8.72 -0.07
N TYR A 59 -26.56 8.70 0.47
CA TYR A 59 -25.48 7.82 0.00
C TYR A 59 -25.86 6.35 0.17
N PHE A 60 -26.43 5.98 1.32
CA PHE A 60 -26.92 4.63 1.57
C PHE A 60 -27.89 4.16 0.50
N ILE A 61 -28.94 4.95 0.22
CA ILE A 61 -29.96 4.59 -0.78
C ILE A 61 -29.35 4.41 -2.17
N ILE A 62 -28.44 5.32 -2.56
CA ILE A 62 -27.77 5.26 -3.86
C ILE A 62 -26.88 4.01 -3.95
N PHE A 63 -26.03 3.79 -2.96
CA PHE A 63 -25.07 2.66 -2.99
C PHE A 63 -25.80 1.32 -2.90
N ASP A 64 -26.81 1.19 -2.06
CA ASP A 64 -27.56 -0.05 -1.92
C ASP A 64 -28.28 -0.44 -3.22
N GLY A 65 -28.95 0.51 -3.86
CA GLY A 65 -29.55 0.29 -5.16
C GLY A 65 -28.54 -0.06 -6.26
N CYS A 66 -27.40 0.63 -6.30
CA CYS A 66 -26.34 0.36 -7.29
C CYS A 66 -25.71 -1.01 -7.07
N LEU A 67 -25.35 -1.36 -5.83
CA LEU A 67 -24.75 -2.65 -5.49
C LEU A 67 -25.71 -3.80 -5.73
N ALA A 68 -27.01 -3.65 -5.41
CA ALA A 68 -28.04 -4.65 -5.69
C ALA A 68 -28.11 -4.95 -7.20
N LEU A 69 -28.09 -3.92 -8.06
CA LEU A 69 -28.07 -4.11 -9.52
C LEU A 69 -26.78 -4.79 -10.00
N ILE A 70 -25.62 -4.35 -9.49
CA ILE A 70 -24.34 -4.97 -9.84
C ILE A 70 -24.35 -6.47 -9.49
N PHE A 71 -24.78 -6.84 -8.28
CA PHE A 71 -24.79 -8.24 -7.83
C PHE A 71 -25.81 -9.08 -8.59
N TYR A 72 -26.98 -8.53 -8.85
CA TYR A 72 -28.05 -9.21 -9.59
C TYR A 72 -27.65 -9.52 -11.03
N TYR A 73 -27.14 -8.50 -11.76
CA TYR A 73 -26.75 -8.63 -13.16
C TYR A 73 -25.34 -9.18 -13.40
N ALA A 74 -24.54 -9.37 -12.33
CA ALA A 74 -23.17 -9.86 -12.46
C ALA A 74 -23.10 -11.21 -13.21
N LYS A 75 -24.03 -12.12 -12.96
CA LYS A 75 -24.10 -13.43 -13.66
C LYS A 75 -24.30 -13.28 -15.17
N ASP A 76 -25.18 -12.38 -15.59
CA ASP A 76 -25.47 -12.15 -17.01
C ASP A 76 -24.30 -11.45 -17.70
N LEU A 77 -23.67 -10.49 -17.06
CA LEU A 77 -22.46 -9.82 -17.56
C LEU A 77 -21.33 -10.82 -17.79
N VAL A 78 -21.12 -11.72 -16.81
CA VAL A 78 -20.10 -12.78 -16.91
C VAL A 78 -20.42 -13.74 -18.05
N LYS A 79 -21.70 -14.11 -18.25
CA LYS A 79 -22.15 -14.95 -19.37
C LYS A 79 -21.80 -14.29 -20.71
N LYS A 80 -22.04 -12.97 -20.85
CA LYS A 80 -21.67 -12.20 -22.05
C LYS A 80 -20.16 -12.16 -22.29
N LEU A 81 -19.35 -12.01 -21.22
CA LEU A 81 -17.88 -12.05 -21.32
C LEU A 81 -17.35 -13.41 -21.78
N LYS A 82 -18.03 -14.51 -21.41
CA LYS A 82 -17.67 -15.87 -21.82
C LYS A 82 -18.14 -16.22 -23.24
N LEU A 83 -19.22 -15.60 -23.72
CA LEU A 83 -19.69 -15.80 -25.08
C LEU A 83 -18.66 -15.31 -26.10
N ASN A 84 -18.35 -16.13 -27.11
CA ASN A 84 -17.37 -15.82 -28.15
C ASN A 84 -15.95 -15.48 -27.58
N ASN A 85 -15.53 -16.17 -26.55
CA ASN A 85 -14.18 -16.00 -25.99
C ASN A 85 -13.16 -16.73 -26.89
N LYS A 86 -12.60 -16.02 -27.88
CA LYS A 86 -11.48 -16.51 -28.70
C LYS A 86 -10.19 -16.46 -27.90
N GLU A 87 -9.42 -17.55 -27.91
CA GLU A 87 -8.08 -17.58 -27.31
C GLU A 87 -7.06 -16.97 -28.28
N TYR A 88 -6.32 -15.97 -27.82
CA TYR A 88 -5.20 -15.38 -28.58
C TYR A 88 -3.89 -15.90 -28.00
N LYS A 89 -2.98 -16.38 -28.86
CA LYS A 89 -1.67 -16.99 -28.47
C LYS A 89 -0.90 -16.16 -27.46
N LEU A 90 -0.99 -14.83 -27.56
CA LEU A 90 -0.31 -13.88 -26.69
C LEU A 90 -0.80 -13.93 -25.22
N PHE A 91 -2.06 -14.24 -25.02
CA PHE A 91 -2.70 -14.22 -23.68
C PHE A 91 -3.05 -15.64 -23.18
N THR A 92 -2.37 -16.67 -23.68
CA THR A 92 -2.57 -18.06 -23.23
C THR A 92 -1.67 -18.40 -22.05
N ALA A 93 -1.97 -19.53 -21.38
CA ALA A 93 -1.13 -20.06 -20.30
C ALA A 93 0.16 -20.73 -20.82
N ASN A 94 0.86 -20.09 -21.74
CA ASN A 94 2.13 -20.54 -22.31
C ASN A 94 3.29 -19.70 -21.73
N LYS A 95 4.41 -20.34 -21.39
CA LYS A 95 5.60 -19.66 -20.86
C LYS A 95 6.19 -18.63 -21.84
N LYS A 96 6.11 -18.86 -23.16
CA LYS A 96 6.55 -17.88 -24.18
C LYS A 96 5.73 -16.59 -24.12
N SER A 97 4.43 -16.67 -23.75
CA SER A 97 3.57 -15.50 -23.58
C SER A 97 4.05 -14.59 -22.45
N ILE A 98 4.66 -15.16 -21.39
CA ILE A 98 5.22 -14.36 -20.28
C ILE A 98 6.31 -13.42 -20.80
N LEU A 99 7.28 -13.95 -21.55
CA LEU A 99 8.40 -13.15 -22.06
C LEU A 99 7.93 -12.09 -23.07
N PHE A 100 6.97 -12.43 -23.92
CA PHE A 100 6.45 -11.48 -24.91
C PHE A 100 5.66 -10.34 -24.24
N VAL A 101 4.77 -10.65 -23.32
CA VAL A 101 4.00 -9.64 -22.56
C VAL A 101 4.93 -8.80 -21.70
N ALA A 102 5.94 -9.42 -21.05
CA ALA A 102 6.96 -8.68 -20.30
C ALA A 102 7.75 -7.74 -21.19
N GLY A 103 8.12 -8.16 -22.42
CA GLY A 103 8.78 -7.31 -23.39
C GLY A 103 7.97 -6.06 -23.74
N ILE A 104 6.65 -6.20 -23.91
CA ILE A 104 5.78 -5.03 -24.19
C ILE A 104 5.74 -4.08 -22.99
N PHE A 105 5.58 -4.59 -21.77
CA PHE A 105 5.64 -3.76 -20.56
C PHE A 105 6.99 -3.05 -20.45
N LEU A 106 8.10 -3.78 -20.63
CA LEU A 106 9.44 -3.21 -20.54
C LEU A 106 9.65 -2.08 -21.56
N ILE A 107 9.24 -2.29 -22.81
CA ILE A 107 9.28 -1.27 -23.86
C ILE A 107 8.47 -0.02 -23.46
N SER A 108 7.30 -0.20 -22.85
CA SER A 108 6.47 0.94 -22.42
C SER A 108 7.11 1.75 -21.27
N TYR A 109 8.03 1.17 -20.49
CA TYR A 109 8.75 1.88 -19.43
C TYR A 109 9.97 2.65 -19.94
N ILE A 110 10.52 2.30 -21.11
CA ILE A 110 11.71 2.95 -21.68
C ILE A 110 11.54 4.47 -21.81
N PRO A 111 10.44 5.04 -22.35
CA PRO A 111 10.25 6.49 -22.41
C PRO A 111 10.35 7.17 -21.04
N TYR A 112 9.77 6.56 -20.00
CA TYR A 112 9.83 7.07 -18.62
C TYR A 112 11.26 7.00 -18.08
N PHE A 113 11.98 5.90 -18.29
CA PHE A 113 13.37 5.76 -17.90
C PHE A 113 14.28 6.79 -18.57
N LEU A 114 14.13 7.01 -19.89
CA LEU A 114 14.94 7.98 -20.62
C LEU A 114 14.63 9.42 -20.22
N TYR A 115 13.39 9.70 -19.82
CA TYR A 115 12.96 11.01 -19.35
C TYR A 115 13.40 11.30 -17.91
N TYR A 116 13.31 10.31 -17.02
CA TYR A 116 13.68 10.42 -15.61
C TYR A 116 15.06 9.83 -15.28
N TYR A 117 15.93 9.65 -16.27
CA TYR A 117 17.25 9.04 -16.06
C TYR A 117 18.04 9.71 -14.92
N PRO A 118 18.61 8.94 -13.97
CA PRO A 118 18.76 7.47 -13.87
C PRO A 118 17.59 6.76 -13.19
N GLY A 119 16.55 7.46 -12.83
CA GLY A 119 15.35 7.12 -12.10
C GLY A 119 14.92 8.27 -11.20
N THR A 120 13.72 8.22 -10.63
CA THR A 120 13.27 9.18 -9.62
C THR A 120 13.62 8.71 -8.21
N ILE A 121 14.00 9.64 -7.33
CA ILE A 121 14.58 9.35 -6.02
C ILE A 121 13.70 9.92 -4.92
N GLN A 122 13.59 9.20 -3.81
CA GLN A 122 12.91 9.61 -2.58
C GLN A 122 13.91 9.85 -1.43
N PHE A 123 13.48 10.56 -0.39
CA PHE A 123 14.21 10.74 0.86
C PHE A 123 14.68 9.41 1.47
N ASP A 124 13.82 8.37 1.48
CA ASP A 124 14.18 7.02 1.96
C ASP A 124 15.44 6.46 1.29
N ALA A 125 15.67 6.75 0.01
CA ALA A 125 16.84 6.28 -0.72
C ALA A 125 18.11 7.05 -0.33
N ILE A 126 18.00 8.36 -0.06
CA ILE A 126 19.13 9.15 0.44
C ILE A 126 19.55 8.67 1.83
N SER A 127 18.59 8.43 2.73
CA SER A 127 18.89 7.87 4.05
C SER A 127 19.61 6.51 3.98
N CYS A 128 19.33 5.71 2.95
CA CYS A 128 20.10 4.48 2.71
C CYS A 128 21.53 4.77 2.24
N LEU A 129 21.75 5.81 1.42
CA LEU A 129 23.09 6.21 0.99
C LEU A 129 23.92 6.80 2.12
N GLU A 130 23.30 7.53 3.04
CA GLU A 130 23.95 8.01 4.27
C GLU A 130 24.54 6.86 5.09
N GLN A 131 23.75 5.77 5.26
CA GLN A 131 24.19 4.57 5.96
C GLN A 131 25.34 3.85 5.22
N VAL A 132 25.20 3.66 3.90
CA VAL A 132 26.22 2.96 3.10
C VAL A 132 27.55 3.72 3.05
N ASN A 133 27.52 5.06 3.13
CA ASN A 133 28.72 5.89 3.19
C ASN A 133 29.28 6.05 4.61
N GLY A 134 28.63 5.47 5.63
CA GLY A 134 29.07 5.54 7.03
C GLY A 134 28.86 6.89 7.67
N PHE A 135 28.01 7.76 7.10
CA PHE A 135 27.68 9.06 7.71
C PHE A 135 26.75 8.90 8.90
N VAL A 136 25.92 7.87 8.86
CA VAL A 136 25.08 7.43 9.99
C VAL A 136 25.21 5.92 10.18
N GLU A 137 24.95 5.44 11.38
CA GLU A 137 24.94 4.01 11.67
C GLU A 137 23.87 3.28 10.85
N TYR A 138 24.12 2.01 10.55
CA TYR A 138 23.10 1.18 9.93
C TYR A 138 21.89 1.05 10.85
N GLY A 139 20.71 1.35 10.31
CA GLY A 139 19.43 1.24 11.00
C GLY A 139 18.42 0.43 10.22
N ASN A 140 17.53 -0.25 10.94
CA ASN A 140 16.48 -1.08 10.36
C ASN A 140 15.13 -0.35 10.24
N HIS A 141 15.13 0.97 10.33
CA HIS A 141 13.96 1.78 9.97
C HIS A 141 13.59 1.58 8.49
N HIS A 142 14.59 1.68 7.61
CA HIS A 142 14.49 1.14 6.25
C HIS A 142 15.03 -0.29 6.26
N PRO A 143 14.31 -1.28 5.71
CA PRO A 143 14.76 -2.66 5.72
C PRO A 143 16.18 -2.80 5.19
N ILE A 144 17.06 -3.37 6.00
CA ILE A 144 18.49 -3.47 5.70
C ILE A 144 18.79 -4.14 4.35
N LEU A 145 17.93 -5.08 3.92
CA LEU A 145 18.06 -5.73 2.63
C LEU A 145 17.98 -4.71 1.47
N PHE A 146 17.07 -3.73 1.58
CA PHE A 146 16.96 -2.67 0.58
C PHE A 146 18.19 -1.77 0.61
N THR A 147 18.61 -1.34 1.81
CA THR A 147 19.81 -0.48 2.00
C THR A 147 21.05 -1.11 1.38
N LEU A 148 21.31 -2.39 1.67
CA LEU A 148 22.48 -3.09 1.13
C LEU A 148 22.38 -3.34 -0.38
N PHE A 149 21.19 -3.73 -0.89
CA PHE A 149 21.00 -3.97 -2.32
C PHE A 149 21.13 -2.69 -3.15
N PHE A 150 20.41 -1.65 -2.76
CA PHE A 150 20.41 -0.36 -3.43
C PHE A 150 21.77 0.33 -3.30
N GLY A 151 22.29 0.43 -2.07
CA GLY A 151 23.58 1.04 -1.81
C GLY A 151 24.75 0.29 -2.44
N GLY A 152 24.69 -1.06 -2.51
CA GLY A 152 25.68 -1.87 -3.20
C GLY A 152 25.73 -1.59 -4.70
N LEU A 153 24.58 -1.42 -5.36
CA LEU A 153 24.51 -1.03 -6.76
C LEU A 153 25.00 0.40 -6.99
N TRP A 154 24.63 1.34 -6.12
CA TRP A 154 25.15 2.69 -6.19
C TRP A 154 26.67 2.72 -6.03
N ASN A 155 27.22 2.01 -5.06
CA ASN A 155 28.65 1.92 -4.80
C ASN A 155 29.41 1.29 -5.98
N PHE A 156 28.84 0.23 -6.59
CA PHE A 156 29.37 -0.35 -7.82
C PHE A 156 29.39 0.68 -8.96
N GLY A 157 28.30 1.43 -9.16
CA GLY A 157 28.23 2.49 -10.17
C GLY A 157 29.29 3.56 -9.95
N LYS A 158 29.41 4.08 -8.72
CA LYS A 158 30.35 5.14 -8.36
C LYS A 158 31.82 4.69 -8.51
N ASN A 159 32.18 3.56 -7.90
CA ASN A 159 33.58 3.15 -7.76
C ASN A 159 34.11 2.33 -8.95
N VAL A 160 33.25 1.61 -9.67
CA VAL A 160 33.66 0.76 -10.80
C VAL A 160 33.32 1.40 -12.14
N LEU A 161 32.17 2.04 -12.26
CA LEU A 161 31.70 2.66 -13.50
C LEU A 161 31.96 4.17 -13.57
N GLY A 162 32.39 4.80 -12.47
CA GLY A 162 32.80 6.19 -12.41
C GLY A 162 31.69 7.20 -12.17
N SER A 163 30.45 6.76 -11.88
CA SER A 163 29.37 7.67 -11.44
C SER A 163 28.26 6.96 -10.68
N GLY A 164 27.72 7.61 -9.63
CA GLY A 164 26.54 7.17 -8.90
C GLY A 164 25.31 7.00 -9.79
N ASN A 165 25.16 7.81 -10.83
CA ASN A 165 24.09 7.68 -11.82
C ASN A 165 24.03 6.30 -12.47
N TYR A 166 25.18 5.69 -12.79
CA TYR A 166 25.20 4.36 -13.41
C TYR A 166 24.68 3.28 -12.46
N GLY A 167 25.00 3.40 -11.15
CA GLY A 167 24.47 2.48 -10.14
C GLY A 167 22.96 2.58 -9.98
N LEU A 168 22.45 3.80 -9.97
CA LEU A 168 21.01 4.06 -9.93
C LEU A 168 20.29 3.55 -11.19
N ALA A 169 20.89 3.77 -12.36
CA ALA A 169 20.34 3.28 -13.62
C ALA A 169 20.24 1.75 -13.65
N ILE A 170 21.26 1.04 -13.14
CA ILE A 170 21.24 -0.42 -13.02
C ILE A 170 20.11 -0.86 -12.09
N TYR A 171 19.95 -0.23 -10.91
CA TYR A 171 18.84 -0.52 -10.01
C TYR A 171 17.48 -0.34 -10.71
N THR A 172 17.30 0.80 -11.39
CA THR A 172 16.06 1.13 -12.11
C THR A 172 15.77 0.11 -13.21
N ILE A 173 16.76 -0.30 -14.00
CA ILE A 173 16.60 -1.32 -15.05
C ILE A 173 16.21 -2.68 -14.44
N ILE A 174 16.82 -3.10 -13.34
CA ILE A 174 16.45 -4.33 -12.63
C ILE A 174 15.01 -4.26 -12.17
N GLN A 175 14.58 -3.13 -11.60
CA GLN A 175 13.21 -2.92 -11.14
C GLN A 175 12.19 -2.92 -12.29
N MET A 176 12.51 -2.28 -13.44
CA MET A 176 11.69 -2.31 -14.65
C MET A 176 11.51 -3.75 -15.18
N ILE A 177 12.59 -4.54 -15.24
CA ILE A 177 12.55 -5.95 -15.65
C ILE A 177 11.69 -6.76 -14.67
N ALA A 178 11.91 -6.62 -13.37
CA ALA A 178 11.14 -7.32 -12.36
C ALA A 178 9.64 -6.98 -12.44
N THR A 179 9.31 -5.70 -12.61
CA THR A 179 7.93 -5.23 -12.76
C THR A 179 7.27 -5.85 -13.98
N SER A 180 7.92 -5.76 -15.13
CA SER A 180 7.38 -6.32 -16.39
C SER A 180 7.16 -7.83 -16.32
N LEU A 181 8.08 -8.57 -15.69
CA LEU A 181 7.97 -10.02 -15.50
C LEU A 181 6.82 -10.38 -14.55
N VAL A 182 6.70 -9.71 -13.39
CA VAL A 182 5.65 -10.04 -12.42
C VAL A 182 4.26 -9.70 -12.95
N LEU A 183 4.08 -8.58 -13.66
CA LEU A 183 2.80 -8.24 -14.28
C LEU A 183 2.44 -9.22 -15.41
N SER A 184 3.42 -9.69 -16.17
CA SER A 184 3.16 -10.74 -17.18
C SER A 184 2.82 -12.08 -16.54
N ILE A 185 3.45 -12.45 -15.40
CA ILE A 185 3.09 -13.64 -14.61
C ILE A 185 1.66 -13.52 -14.09
N LEU A 186 1.23 -12.34 -13.67
CA LEU A 186 -0.16 -12.09 -13.23
C LEU A 186 -1.15 -12.40 -14.36
N ILE A 187 -0.91 -11.91 -15.58
CA ILE A 187 -1.76 -12.18 -16.75
C ILE A 187 -1.71 -13.67 -17.13
N TYR A 188 -0.52 -14.29 -17.13
CA TYR A 188 -0.36 -15.72 -17.32
C TYR A 188 -1.16 -16.53 -16.29
N TYR A 189 -1.13 -16.12 -15.01
CA TYR A 189 -1.88 -16.77 -13.96
C TYR A 189 -3.40 -16.66 -14.19
N MET A 190 -3.88 -15.51 -14.64
CA MET A 190 -5.28 -15.32 -15.03
C MET A 190 -5.67 -16.30 -16.17
N ALA A 191 -4.79 -16.53 -17.15
CA ALA A 191 -5.01 -17.51 -18.21
C ALA A 191 -5.08 -18.94 -17.66
N LYS A 192 -4.17 -19.28 -16.74
CA LYS A 192 -4.14 -20.58 -16.06
C LYS A 192 -5.40 -20.85 -15.23
N ARG A 193 -6.02 -19.78 -14.68
CA ARG A 193 -7.31 -19.82 -13.98
C ARG A 193 -8.52 -19.79 -14.92
N LYS A 194 -8.30 -19.94 -16.23
CA LYS A 194 -9.35 -19.92 -17.26
C LYS A 194 -10.22 -18.64 -17.22
N ILE A 195 -9.66 -17.51 -16.74
CA ILE A 195 -10.31 -16.20 -16.83
C ILE A 195 -10.41 -15.83 -18.31
N PRO A 196 -11.58 -15.36 -18.84
CA PRO A 196 -11.77 -15.11 -20.26
C PRO A 196 -10.70 -14.19 -20.86
N THR A 197 -10.28 -14.48 -22.09
CA THR A 197 -9.26 -13.72 -22.81
C THR A 197 -9.60 -12.25 -22.92
N LYS A 198 -10.88 -11.90 -23.14
CA LYS A 198 -11.35 -10.52 -23.15
C LYS A 198 -10.98 -9.77 -21.87
N TRP A 199 -11.17 -10.39 -20.70
CA TRP A 199 -10.82 -9.78 -19.44
C TRP A 199 -9.31 -9.68 -19.24
N ARG A 200 -8.53 -10.68 -19.69
CA ARG A 200 -7.06 -10.64 -19.67
C ARG A 200 -6.50 -9.50 -20.54
N ILE A 201 -7.09 -9.27 -21.71
CA ILE A 201 -6.76 -8.16 -22.61
C ILE A 201 -7.09 -6.80 -21.93
N ILE A 202 -8.28 -6.67 -21.35
CA ILE A 202 -8.65 -5.46 -20.60
C ILE A 202 -7.64 -5.22 -19.46
N THR A 203 -7.30 -6.26 -18.69
CA THR A 203 -6.28 -6.16 -17.62
C THR A 203 -4.93 -5.70 -18.16
N PHE A 204 -4.48 -6.30 -19.27
CA PHE A 204 -3.22 -5.91 -19.91
C PHE A 204 -3.21 -4.42 -20.26
N PHE A 205 -4.26 -3.91 -20.88
CA PHE A 205 -4.33 -2.50 -21.24
C PHE A 205 -4.48 -1.58 -20.03
N ILE A 206 -5.24 -1.98 -19.00
CA ILE A 206 -5.30 -1.23 -17.74
C ILE A 206 -3.90 -1.06 -17.14
N LEU A 207 -3.12 -2.13 -17.06
CA LEU A 207 -1.78 -2.11 -16.48
C LEU A 207 -0.76 -1.38 -17.39
N LEU A 208 -0.88 -1.54 -18.70
CA LEU A 208 0.03 -0.95 -19.68
C LEU A 208 -0.16 0.57 -19.81
N LEU A 209 -1.41 1.01 -19.83
CA LEU A 209 -1.77 2.42 -20.05
C LEU A 209 -1.86 3.23 -18.76
N ASN A 210 -1.80 2.57 -17.60
CA ASN A 210 -1.73 3.28 -16.33
C ASN A 210 -0.34 3.92 -16.14
N PRO A 211 -0.23 5.26 -16.19
CA PRO A 211 1.06 5.94 -16.10
C PRO A 211 1.78 5.66 -14.78
N LEU A 212 1.04 5.43 -13.69
CA LEU A 212 1.64 5.09 -12.39
C LEU A 212 2.42 3.78 -12.45
N THR A 213 2.03 2.82 -13.29
CA THR A 213 2.77 1.56 -13.43
C THR A 213 4.18 1.81 -13.97
N ALA A 214 4.31 2.66 -15.00
CA ALA A 214 5.60 3.03 -15.57
C ALA A 214 6.41 3.94 -14.62
N MET A 215 5.74 4.89 -13.96
CA MET A 215 6.38 5.79 -13.00
C MET A 215 6.95 5.03 -11.80
N TYR A 216 6.18 4.12 -11.20
CA TYR A 216 6.68 3.27 -10.11
C TYR A 216 7.76 2.28 -10.58
N ALA A 217 7.75 1.86 -11.84
CA ALA A 217 8.81 1.00 -12.38
C ALA A 217 10.17 1.72 -12.45
N VAL A 218 10.19 3.06 -12.57
CA VAL A 218 11.42 3.87 -12.59
C VAL A 218 11.70 4.62 -11.28
N ARG A 219 10.86 4.44 -10.26
CA ARG A 219 11.00 5.07 -8.95
C ARG A 219 11.87 4.23 -8.02
N ILE A 220 12.94 4.81 -7.52
CA ILE A 220 13.87 4.16 -6.62
C ILE A 220 13.32 4.21 -5.20
N GLU A 221 12.70 3.10 -4.78
CA GLU A 221 12.11 2.93 -3.45
C GLU A 221 11.95 1.45 -3.08
N LYS A 222 11.88 1.15 -1.78
CA LYS A 222 11.70 -0.21 -1.25
C LYS A 222 10.34 -0.84 -1.57
N SER A 223 9.30 -0.02 -1.75
CA SER A 223 7.91 -0.50 -1.83
C SER A 223 7.59 -1.23 -3.13
N MET A 224 8.33 -0.96 -4.22
CA MET A 224 8.04 -1.62 -5.50
C MET A 224 8.39 -3.11 -5.46
N PHE A 225 9.58 -3.49 -4.97
CA PHE A 225 9.92 -4.92 -4.81
C PHE A 225 9.01 -5.64 -3.81
N PHE A 226 8.58 -4.97 -2.74
CA PHE A 226 7.57 -5.48 -1.83
C PHE A 226 6.24 -5.75 -2.56
N THR A 227 5.77 -4.79 -3.36
CA THR A 227 4.54 -4.90 -4.17
C THR A 227 4.61 -6.10 -5.13
N LEU A 228 5.71 -6.27 -5.83
CA LEU A 228 5.92 -7.38 -6.76
C LEU A 228 5.94 -8.73 -6.03
N THR A 229 6.62 -8.79 -4.89
CA THR A 229 6.66 -9.99 -4.03
C THR A 229 5.28 -10.33 -3.50
N MET A 230 4.50 -9.34 -3.07
CA MET A 230 3.12 -9.52 -2.59
C MET A 230 2.21 -10.12 -3.67
N ILE A 231 2.33 -9.68 -4.93
CA ILE A 231 1.60 -10.26 -6.06
C ILE A 231 1.94 -11.75 -6.21
N LEU A 232 3.22 -12.11 -6.16
CA LEU A 232 3.66 -13.51 -6.27
C LEU A 232 3.21 -14.36 -5.08
N VAL A 233 3.24 -13.82 -3.86
CA VAL A 233 2.73 -14.49 -2.65
C VAL A 233 1.23 -14.78 -2.79
N ILE A 234 0.43 -13.83 -3.27
CA ILE A 234 -1.01 -14.03 -3.48
C ILE A 234 -1.27 -15.08 -4.55
N ILE A 235 -0.50 -15.09 -5.63
CA ILE A 235 -0.57 -16.17 -6.64
C ILE A 235 -0.25 -17.53 -5.99
N GLY A 236 0.77 -17.59 -5.13
CA GLY A 236 1.13 -18.80 -4.38
C GLY A 236 0.02 -19.27 -3.45
N ILE A 237 -0.60 -18.37 -2.68
CA ILE A 237 -1.75 -18.66 -1.81
C ILE A 237 -2.92 -19.20 -2.65
N ALA A 238 -3.23 -18.58 -3.78
CA ALA A 238 -4.29 -19.02 -4.67
C ALA A 238 -4.01 -20.40 -5.29
N GLU A 239 -2.74 -20.73 -5.57
CA GLU A 239 -2.33 -22.09 -5.99
C GLU A 239 -2.49 -23.11 -4.85
N ILE A 240 -2.12 -22.77 -3.62
CA ILE A 240 -2.28 -23.64 -2.44
C ILE A 240 -3.77 -23.96 -2.21
N ILE A 241 -4.62 -22.94 -2.19
CA ILE A 241 -6.06 -23.09 -1.96
C ILE A 241 -6.72 -23.98 -3.04
N THR A 242 -6.28 -23.81 -4.29
CA THR A 242 -6.87 -24.54 -5.42
C THR A 242 -6.34 -25.97 -5.53
N LYS A 243 -5.03 -26.16 -5.40
CA LYS A 243 -4.36 -27.45 -5.66
C LYS A 243 -4.14 -28.27 -4.41
N LYS A 244 -4.27 -27.68 -3.24
CA LYS A 244 -4.12 -28.38 -1.95
C LYS A 244 -2.84 -29.25 -1.92
N GLU A 245 -2.97 -30.56 -1.70
CA GLU A 245 -1.88 -31.54 -1.66
C GLU A 245 -0.98 -31.51 -2.90
N GLU A 246 -1.54 -31.33 -4.08
CA GLU A 246 -0.79 -31.33 -5.35
C GLU A 246 0.26 -30.20 -5.43
N PHE A 247 0.00 -29.05 -4.76
CA PHE A 247 0.97 -27.96 -4.69
C PHE A 247 2.27 -28.43 -4.03
N PHE A 248 2.17 -29.19 -2.96
CA PHE A 248 3.30 -29.64 -2.12
C PHE A 248 4.03 -30.86 -2.70
N LYS A 249 3.47 -31.58 -3.69
CA LYS A 249 4.18 -32.68 -4.38
C LYS A 249 5.48 -32.21 -5.04
N LYS A 250 5.55 -30.94 -5.49
CA LYS A 250 6.76 -30.34 -6.05
C LYS A 250 7.46 -29.51 -4.99
N LYS A 251 8.51 -30.07 -4.35
CA LYS A 251 9.31 -29.39 -3.30
C LYS A 251 9.79 -28.00 -3.72
N SER A 252 10.18 -27.82 -5.00
CA SER A 252 10.60 -26.50 -5.53
C SER A 252 9.54 -25.42 -5.38
N LYS A 253 8.25 -25.72 -5.51
CA LYS A 253 7.18 -24.74 -5.32
C LYS A 253 7.08 -24.31 -3.86
N SER A 254 7.19 -25.24 -2.92
CA SER A 254 7.19 -24.95 -1.48
C SER A 254 8.39 -24.07 -1.09
N ILE A 255 9.58 -24.40 -1.59
CA ILE A 255 10.80 -23.63 -1.34
C ILE A 255 10.67 -22.22 -1.92
N ILE A 256 10.28 -22.08 -3.19
CA ILE A 256 10.09 -20.77 -3.81
C ILE A 256 9.05 -19.94 -3.04
N PHE A 257 7.95 -20.55 -2.61
CA PHE A 257 6.92 -19.86 -1.86
C PHE A 257 7.44 -19.40 -0.47
N SER A 258 8.21 -20.24 0.25
CA SER A 258 8.86 -19.86 1.51
C SER A 258 9.87 -18.72 1.32
N ILE A 259 10.65 -18.74 0.22
CA ILE A 259 11.55 -17.62 -0.13
C ILE A 259 10.77 -16.33 -0.40
N LEU A 260 9.64 -16.40 -1.12
CA LEU A 260 8.80 -15.23 -1.37
C LEU A 260 8.21 -14.67 -0.06
N LEU A 261 7.81 -15.52 0.89
CA LEU A 261 7.37 -15.07 2.21
C LEU A 261 8.50 -14.41 2.99
N LEU A 262 9.72 -14.96 2.95
CA LEU A 262 10.90 -14.34 3.58
C LEU A 262 11.23 -13.00 2.94
N LEU A 263 11.26 -12.91 1.61
CA LEU A 263 11.48 -11.65 0.91
C LEU A 263 10.42 -10.60 1.27
N LEU A 264 9.16 -10.99 1.39
CA LEU A 264 8.08 -10.07 1.76
C LEU A 264 8.35 -9.38 3.10
N VAL A 265 8.79 -10.13 4.12
CA VAL A 265 9.07 -9.56 5.45
C VAL A 265 10.40 -8.79 5.50
N LEU A 266 11.39 -9.18 4.70
CA LEU A 266 12.68 -8.50 4.61
C LEU A 266 12.63 -7.21 3.77
N LEU A 267 11.65 -7.08 2.88
CA LEU A 267 11.46 -5.87 2.07
C LEU A 267 10.62 -4.80 2.78
N ARG A 268 9.83 -5.21 3.80
CA ARG A 268 9.04 -4.26 4.58
C ARG A 268 8.64 -4.82 5.95
N ASN A 269 8.95 -4.10 7.02
CA ASN A 269 8.76 -4.56 8.40
C ASN A 269 7.30 -4.95 8.72
N ASN A 270 6.31 -4.25 8.17
CA ASN A 270 4.90 -4.61 8.38
C ASN A 270 4.45 -5.90 7.64
N GLY A 271 5.26 -6.44 6.74
CA GLY A 271 5.01 -7.71 6.07
C GLY A 271 4.85 -8.89 7.04
N ILE A 272 5.50 -8.84 8.21
CA ILE A 272 5.37 -9.90 9.22
C ILE A 272 3.93 -10.05 9.73
N TYR A 273 3.22 -8.94 9.97
CA TYR A 273 1.82 -8.98 10.41
C TYR A 273 0.91 -9.57 9.33
N VAL A 274 1.17 -9.23 8.06
CA VAL A 274 0.42 -9.80 6.92
C VAL A 274 0.61 -11.32 6.85
N ILE A 275 1.84 -11.81 7.02
CA ILE A 275 2.14 -13.25 6.98
C ILE A 275 1.52 -13.98 8.16
N LEU A 276 1.62 -13.45 9.37
CA LEU A 276 1.06 -14.07 10.58
C LEU A 276 -0.47 -14.19 10.50
N LEU A 277 -1.16 -13.12 10.13
CA LEU A 277 -2.62 -13.14 9.95
C LEU A 277 -3.03 -14.08 8.81
N THR A 278 -2.27 -14.09 7.70
CA THR A 278 -2.51 -15.01 6.59
C THR A 278 -2.31 -16.47 7.01
N LEU A 279 -1.28 -16.78 7.78
CA LEU A 279 -1.05 -18.12 8.32
C LEU A 279 -2.24 -18.61 9.16
N ILE A 280 -2.74 -17.78 10.08
CA ILE A 280 -3.90 -18.13 10.92
C ILE A 280 -5.10 -18.49 10.04
N VAL A 281 -5.42 -17.66 9.06
CA VAL A 281 -6.53 -17.90 8.13
C VAL A 281 -6.32 -19.18 7.32
N MET A 282 -5.12 -19.41 6.80
CA MET A 282 -4.80 -20.60 6.02
C MET A 282 -4.90 -21.89 6.84
N LEU A 283 -4.46 -21.86 8.11
CA LEU A 283 -4.58 -23.00 9.04
C LEU A 283 -6.04 -23.33 9.37
N VAL A 284 -6.90 -22.33 9.47
CA VAL A 284 -8.35 -22.54 9.70
C VAL A 284 -9.02 -23.10 8.45
N ALA A 285 -8.71 -22.53 7.29
CA ALA A 285 -9.39 -22.83 6.03
C ALA A 285 -8.94 -24.15 5.37
N CYS A 286 -7.69 -24.56 5.55
CA CYS A 286 -7.08 -25.68 4.84
C CYS A 286 -6.73 -26.84 5.78
N LYS A 287 -7.72 -27.39 6.48
CA LYS A 287 -7.57 -28.40 7.56
C LYS A 287 -6.68 -29.59 7.18
N ASN A 288 -6.83 -30.14 5.99
CA ASN A 288 -6.16 -31.36 5.55
C ASN A 288 -4.66 -31.19 5.26
N ILE A 289 -4.19 -29.97 5.06
CA ILE A 289 -2.79 -29.65 4.69
C ILE A 289 -2.13 -28.69 5.69
N ARG A 290 -2.66 -28.59 6.92
CA ARG A 290 -2.19 -27.65 7.95
C ARG A 290 -0.69 -27.74 8.24
N ILE A 291 -0.16 -28.95 8.41
CA ILE A 291 1.26 -29.18 8.71
C ILE A 291 2.13 -28.64 7.57
N LYS A 292 1.76 -28.91 6.31
CA LYS A 292 2.51 -28.43 5.15
C LYS A 292 2.46 -26.91 5.03
N ILE A 293 1.31 -26.29 5.33
CA ILE A 293 1.17 -24.83 5.40
C ILE A 293 2.04 -24.28 6.51
N LEU A 294 1.94 -24.86 7.72
CA LEU A 294 2.76 -24.45 8.85
C LEU A 294 4.25 -24.47 8.50
N THR A 295 4.74 -25.53 7.87
CA THR A 295 6.16 -25.66 7.50
C THR A 295 6.60 -24.54 6.54
N VAL A 296 5.84 -24.24 5.48
CA VAL A 296 6.24 -23.22 4.50
C VAL A 296 6.14 -21.80 5.03
N PHE A 297 5.34 -21.57 6.07
CA PHE A 297 5.23 -20.25 6.71
C PHE A 297 6.19 -20.08 7.89
N ILE A 298 6.35 -21.11 8.73
CA ILE A 298 7.13 -20.98 9.98
C ILE A 298 8.64 -20.82 9.70
N VAL A 299 9.16 -21.50 8.68
CA VAL A 299 10.59 -21.40 8.32
C VAL A 299 10.97 -19.96 8.00
N PRO A 300 10.32 -19.24 7.06
CA PRO A 300 10.63 -17.83 6.80
C PRO A 300 10.40 -16.92 8.01
N ILE A 301 9.42 -17.20 8.88
CA ILE A 301 9.18 -16.44 10.10
C ILE A 301 10.37 -16.61 11.07
N ILE A 302 10.83 -17.84 11.29
CA ILE A 302 11.99 -18.10 12.15
C ILE A 302 13.25 -17.43 11.57
N VAL A 303 13.51 -17.60 10.28
CA VAL A 303 14.66 -16.96 9.60
C VAL A 303 14.59 -15.43 9.72
N PHE A 304 13.41 -14.86 9.58
CA PHE A 304 13.22 -13.43 9.77
C PHE A 304 13.63 -12.99 11.18
N PHE A 305 13.17 -13.66 12.23
CA PHE A 305 13.53 -13.31 13.61
C PHE A 305 15.01 -13.55 13.92
N ILE A 306 15.65 -14.56 13.32
CA ILE A 306 17.10 -14.75 13.43
C ILE A 306 17.85 -13.59 12.77
N ILE A 307 17.39 -13.12 11.62
CA ILE A 307 18.00 -11.95 10.95
C ILE A 307 17.79 -10.70 11.80
N GLN A 308 16.55 -10.39 12.18
CA GLN A 308 16.18 -9.16 12.90
C GLN A 308 16.79 -9.06 14.32
N GLY A 309 17.04 -10.16 14.98
CA GLY A 309 17.65 -10.19 16.31
C GLY A 309 19.17 -10.49 16.22
N PRO A 310 19.60 -11.75 16.34
CA PRO A 310 21.02 -12.09 16.48
C PRO A 310 21.92 -11.52 15.37
N ILE A 311 21.48 -11.58 14.09
CA ILE A 311 22.34 -11.16 12.97
C ILE A 311 22.51 -9.64 12.95
N LEU A 312 21.41 -8.87 13.02
CA LEU A 312 21.49 -7.42 12.97
C LEU A 312 22.17 -6.86 14.22
N ASN A 313 21.95 -7.45 15.40
CA ASN A 313 22.65 -7.04 16.63
C ASN A 313 24.17 -7.28 16.53
N THR A 314 24.61 -8.42 15.97
CA THR A 314 26.03 -8.69 15.74
C THR A 314 26.67 -7.70 14.74
N LEU A 315 25.88 -7.19 13.81
CA LEU A 315 26.31 -6.21 12.81
C LEU A 315 26.14 -4.75 13.31
N ASN A 316 25.78 -4.53 14.56
CA ASN A 316 25.53 -3.21 15.17
C ASN A 316 24.48 -2.39 14.39
N VAL A 317 23.46 -3.05 13.83
CA VAL A 317 22.35 -2.38 13.15
C VAL A 317 21.33 -1.94 14.18
N THR A 318 21.03 -0.64 14.25
CA THR A 318 20.04 -0.11 15.19
C THR A 318 18.62 -0.54 14.85
N GLU A 319 17.83 -0.89 15.85
CA GLU A 319 16.43 -1.30 15.68
C GLU A 319 15.56 -0.13 15.19
N ALA A 320 14.47 -0.47 14.47
CA ALA A 320 13.44 0.52 14.15
C ALA A 320 12.80 1.06 15.45
N LYS A 321 12.63 2.38 15.53
CA LYS A 321 12.08 3.04 16.71
C LYS A 321 10.62 2.63 16.95
N THR A 322 10.23 2.42 18.20
CA THR A 322 8.87 2.01 18.58
C THR A 322 7.82 3.04 18.17
N ARG A 323 8.20 4.32 18.20
CA ARG A 323 7.33 5.44 17.79
C ARG A 323 6.79 5.32 16.35
N GLU A 324 7.47 4.59 15.47
CA GLU A 324 7.02 4.39 14.09
C GLU A 324 5.66 3.66 13.98
N ALA A 325 5.29 2.89 15.01
CA ALA A 325 4.02 2.17 15.09
C ALA A 325 2.91 2.94 15.86
N LEU A 326 3.17 4.17 16.30
CA LEU A 326 2.30 4.90 17.22
C LEU A 326 1.67 6.16 16.61
N SER A 327 1.55 6.22 15.29
CA SER A 327 1.01 7.38 14.56
C SER A 327 -0.37 7.82 15.08
N ILE A 328 -1.26 6.88 15.39
CA ILE A 328 -2.63 7.18 15.87
C ILE A 328 -2.61 7.86 17.25
N PRO A 329 -1.94 7.33 18.30
CA PRO A 329 -1.80 8.03 19.57
C PRO A 329 -1.11 9.40 19.45
N MET A 330 -0.07 9.49 18.60
CA MET A 330 0.66 10.75 18.38
C MET A 330 -0.24 11.84 17.83
N GLN A 331 -1.01 11.53 16.80
CA GLN A 331 -1.98 12.47 16.23
C GLN A 331 -3.03 12.92 17.25
N GLN A 332 -3.50 12.01 18.11
CA GLN A 332 -4.44 12.38 19.15
C GLN A 332 -3.82 13.35 20.16
N PHE A 333 -2.62 13.05 20.68
CA PHE A 333 -1.97 13.87 21.69
C PHE A 333 -1.66 15.28 21.17
N ALA A 334 -1.05 15.36 19.99
CA ALA A 334 -0.76 16.64 19.36
C ALA A 334 -2.03 17.45 19.06
N ARG A 335 -3.09 16.78 18.60
CA ARG A 335 -4.38 17.41 18.35
C ARG A 335 -5.03 17.96 19.64
N LEU A 336 -4.95 17.22 20.74
CA LEU A 336 -5.49 17.67 22.04
C LEU A 336 -4.77 18.91 22.54
N ILE A 337 -3.45 18.95 22.45
CA ILE A 337 -2.67 20.16 22.78
C ILE A 337 -3.09 21.34 21.89
N LYS A 338 -3.26 21.12 20.59
CA LYS A 338 -3.63 22.21 19.66
C LYS A 338 -5.03 22.77 19.86
N TYR A 339 -6.03 21.92 20.13
CA TYR A 339 -7.43 22.34 20.09
C TYR A 339 -8.16 22.29 21.44
N GLU A 340 -7.61 21.59 22.44
CA GLU A 340 -8.24 21.40 23.75
C GLU A 340 -7.34 21.81 24.92
N ASN A 341 -6.23 22.48 24.67
CA ASN A 341 -5.22 22.80 25.68
C ASN A 341 -5.79 23.45 26.94
N GLN A 342 -6.75 24.37 26.79
CA GLN A 342 -7.40 25.05 27.90
C GLN A 342 -8.35 24.14 28.71
N ASN A 343 -8.82 23.02 28.12
CA ASN A 343 -9.74 22.06 28.72
C ASN A 343 -9.02 20.86 29.34
N LEU A 344 -7.73 20.70 29.06
CA LEU A 344 -6.89 19.65 29.64
C LEU A 344 -6.55 20.01 31.09
N THR A 345 -6.64 19.02 31.98
CA THR A 345 -6.11 19.17 33.34
C THR A 345 -4.58 19.12 33.35
N GLU A 346 -3.96 19.67 34.41
CA GLU A 346 -2.49 19.62 34.56
C GLU A 346 -1.95 18.18 34.56
N GLU A 347 -2.69 17.23 35.16
CA GLU A 347 -2.35 15.80 35.12
C GLU A 347 -2.38 15.24 33.68
N GLU A 348 -3.37 15.62 32.86
CA GLU A 348 -3.50 15.17 31.48
C GLU A 348 -2.38 15.75 30.60
N LYS A 349 -2.05 17.03 30.79
CA LYS A 349 -0.89 17.66 30.13
C LYS A 349 0.41 16.97 30.51
N ALA A 350 0.64 16.76 31.80
CA ALA A 350 1.83 16.07 32.28
C ALA A 350 1.97 14.65 31.69
N ASN A 351 0.83 13.92 31.57
CA ASN A 351 0.83 12.61 30.95
C ASN A 351 1.09 12.63 29.43
N ILE A 352 0.69 13.67 28.72
CA ILE A 352 1.04 13.87 27.31
C ILE A 352 2.51 14.24 27.19
N HIS A 353 3.00 15.22 27.98
CA HIS A 353 4.37 15.70 27.95
C HIS A 353 5.40 14.64 28.38
N LYS A 354 5.01 13.64 29.16
CA LYS A 354 5.85 12.46 29.43
C LYS A 354 6.37 11.83 28.13
N TYR A 355 5.52 11.78 27.11
CA TYR A 355 5.85 11.14 25.81
C TYR A 355 6.17 12.15 24.71
N LEU A 356 5.74 13.40 24.86
CA LEU A 356 5.96 14.50 23.92
C LEU A 356 6.58 15.70 24.69
N PRO A 357 7.88 15.60 25.06
CA PRO A 357 8.54 16.53 25.99
C PRO A 357 8.98 17.84 25.31
N VAL A 358 8.08 18.49 24.60
CA VAL A 358 8.28 19.78 23.94
C VAL A 358 7.14 20.73 24.29
N GLU A 359 7.34 22.04 24.10
CA GLU A 359 6.37 23.07 24.47
C GLU A 359 5.08 23.01 23.64
N ASP A 360 3.96 23.40 24.24
CA ASP A 360 2.63 23.37 23.63
C ASP A 360 2.56 24.14 22.31
N GLU A 361 3.24 25.29 22.24
CA GLU A 361 3.31 26.14 21.06
C GLU A 361 4.01 25.44 19.90
N LYS A 362 5.09 24.71 20.18
CA LYS A 362 5.81 23.92 19.17
C LYS A 362 4.92 22.79 18.66
N ILE A 363 4.30 22.01 19.55
CA ILE A 363 3.37 20.93 19.17
C ILE A 363 2.24 21.47 18.29
N ALA A 364 1.62 22.59 18.71
CA ALA A 364 0.51 23.20 17.99
C ALA A 364 0.91 23.72 16.59
N SER A 365 2.15 24.22 16.44
CA SER A 365 2.67 24.72 15.16
C SER A 365 3.01 23.57 14.19
N GLU A 366 3.58 22.49 14.69
CA GLU A 366 4.00 21.33 13.89
C GLU A 366 2.84 20.38 13.54
N TYR A 367 1.77 20.36 14.35
CA TYR A 367 0.63 19.49 14.12
C TYR A 367 -0.04 19.75 12.77
N GLN A 368 -0.05 18.74 11.93
CA GLN A 368 -0.82 18.68 10.68
C GLN A 368 -1.82 17.54 10.74
N SER A 369 -3.09 17.82 10.38
CA SER A 369 -4.16 16.84 10.50
C SER A 369 -4.02 15.60 9.62
N LEU A 370 -3.32 15.73 8.47
CA LEU A 370 -3.20 14.68 7.45
C LEU A 370 -1.97 13.78 7.62
N ILE A 371 -1.00 14.19 8.45
CA ILE A 371 0.28 13.49 8.60
C ILE A 371 0.78 13.59 10.05
N SER A 372 1.24 12.46 10.59
CA SER A 372 1.81 12.39 11.93
C SER A 372 3.33 12.53 11.98
N ASP A 373 4.01 12.49 10.84
CA ASP A 373 5.48 12.51 10.79
C ASP A 373 6.07 13.80 11.38
N ASN A 374 5.38 14.93 11.24
CA ASN A 374 5.88 16.21 11.75
C ASN A 374 6.07 16.22 13.27
N VAL A 375 5.13 15.64 14.02
CA VAL A 375 5.21 15.56 15.50
C VAL A 375 5.92 14.30 15.99
N LYS A 376 6.17 13.33 15.11
CA LYS A 376 6.76 12.04 15.46
C LYS A 376 8.17 12.18 16.04
N PHE A 377 8.96 13.10 15.51
CA PHE A 377 10.35 13.26 15.91
C PHE A 377 10.50 13.81 17.34
N ASP A 378 9.50 14.52 17.83
CA ASP A 378 9.46 15.06 19.19
C ASP A 378 8.99 14.03 20.25
N PHE A 379 8.48 12.87 19.82
CA PHE A 379 8.13 11.79 20.76
C PHE A 379 9.37 11.09 21.31
N SER A 380 9.45 11.03 22.65
CA SER A 380 10.54 10.36 23.37
C SER A 380 10.45 8.83 23.21
N GLU A 381 11.44 8.27 22.52
CA GLU A 381 11.57 6.82 22.37
C GLU A 381 11.88 6.14 23.71
N GLU A 382 12.61 6.81 24.60
CA GLU A 382 12.96 6.35 25.95
C GLU A 382 11.69 6.20 26.80
N ALA A 383 10.88 7.24 26.90
CA ALA A 383 9.63 7.22 27.67
C ALA A 383 8.64 6.16 27.13
N ILE A 384 8.60 5.98 25.80
CA ILE A 384 7.77 4.95 25.18
C ILE A 384 8.26 3.54 25.56
N LYS A 385 9.58 3.30 25.54
CA LYS A 385 10.16 2.00 25.91
C LYS A 385 9.98 1.67 27.37
N GLU A 386 10.14 2.68 28.25
CA GLU A 386 9.99 2.52 29.69
C GLU A 386 8.56 2.14 30.09
N ASP A 387 7.55 2.79 29.50
CA ASP A 387 6.16 2.64 29.97
C ASP A 387 5.12 2.69 28.84
N LYS A 388 5.13 1.69 27.98
CA LYS A 388 4.14 1.51 26.91
C LYS A 388 2.71 1.33 27.43
N VAL A 389 2.57 0.77 28.63
CA VAL A 389 1.24 0.48 29.21
C VAL A 389 0.57 1.79 29.62
N THR A 390 1.27 2.69 30.28
CA THR A 390 0.74 4.02 30.64
C THR A 390 0.45 4.86 29.40
N LEU A 391 1.29 4.81 28.37
CA LEU A 391 1.00 5.44 27.07
C LEU A 391 -0.38 5.04 26.54
N LEU A 392 -0.63 3.72 26.44
CA LEU A 392 -1.90 3.21 25.94
C LEU A 392 -3.07 3.55 26.88
N LYS A 393 -2.89 3.47 28.20
CA LYS A 393 -3.91 3.89 29.18
C LYS A 393 -4.25 5.37 29.01
N THR A 394 -3.26 6.24 28.88
CA THR A 394 -3.43 7.69 28.64
C THR A 394 -4.19 7.91 27.33
N TYR A 395 -3.77 7.24 26.24
CA TYR A 395 -4.47 7.31 24.97
C TYR A 395 -5.96 6.97 25.10
N PHE A 396 -6.30 5.82 25.70
CA PHE A 396 -7.71 5.41 25.84
C PHE A 396 -8.50 6.29 26.81
N LYS A 397 -7.89 6.74 27.94
CA LYS A 397 -8.52 7.67 28.89
C LYS A 397 -8.91 8.98 28.18
N LEU A 398 -7.98 9.56 27.41
CA LEU A 398 -8.22 10.79 26.65
C LEU A 398 -9.18 10.57 25.47
N ALA A 399 -9.14 9.41 24.82
CA ALA A 399 -10.06 9.06 23.75
C ALA A 399 -11.53 9.03 24.24
N LEU A 400 -11.77 8.49 25.43
CA LEU A 400 -13.11 8.44 26.03
C LEU A 400 -13.56 9.83 26.53
N LYS A 401 -12.64 10.67 27.01
CA LYS A 401 -12.96 12.02 27.49
C LYS A 401 -13.17 13.01 26.34
N TYR A 402 -12.38 12.91 25.27
CA TYR A 402 -12.42 13.81 24.11
C TYR A 402 -12.72 13.04 22.80
N PRO A 403 -13.88 12.35 22.70
CA PRO A 403 -14.15 11.45 21.56
C PRO A 403 -14.18 12.18 20.21
N GLY A 404 -14.66 13.43 20.18
CA GLY A 404 -14.70 14.25 18.97
C GLY A 404 -13.30 14.53 18.41
N GLN A 405 -12.33 14.85 19.27
CA GLN A 405 -10.94 15.10 18.83
C GLN A 405 -10.25 13.81 18.42
N THR A 406 -10.49 12.71 19.15
CA THR A 406 -9.93 11.40 18.80
C THR A 406 -10.42 10.90 17.44
N ILE A 407 -11.74 10.97 17.20
CA ILE A 407 -12.33 10.57 15.92
C ILE A 407 -11.80 11.48 14.79
N SER A 408 -11.68 12.79 15.04
CA SER A 408 -11.14 13.73 14.05
C SER A 408 -9.68 13.46 13.74
N ALA A 409 -8.83 13.20 14.76
CA ALA A 409 -7.43 12.84 14.56
C ALA A 409 -7.29 11.61 13.68
N PHE A 410 -8.04 10.54 13.99
CA PHE A 410 -8.05 9.31 13.20
C PHE A 410 -8.60 9.54 11.78
N LEU A 411 -9.73 10.23 11.65
CA LEU A 411 -10.37 10.48 10.37
C LEU A 411 -9.42 11.21 9.41
N PHE A 412 -8.86 12.33 9.82
CA PHE A 412 -8.02 13.13 8.93
C PHE A 412 -6.72 12.40 8.55
N ASN A 413 -6.12 11.68 9.48
CA ASN A 413 -4.89 10.92 9.19
C ASN A 413 -5.12 9.72 8.27
N THR A 414 -6.36 9.19 8.15
CA THR A 414 -6.60 7.88 7.53
C THR A 414 -7.66 7.85 6.43
N TYR A 415 -8.48 8.91 6.26
CA TYR A 415 -9.65 8.84 5.38
C TYR A 415 -9.33 8.47 3.92
N GLY A 416 -8.16 8.80 3.44
CA GLY A 416 -7.72 8.44 2.09
C GLY A 416 -7.59 6.93 1.85
N TYR A 417 -7.44 6.13 2.91
CA TYR A 417 -7.40 4.67 2.77
C TYR A 417 -8.77 4.03 2.51
N TYR A 418 -9.87 4.69 2.88
CA TYR A 418 -11.22 4.12 2.76
C TYR A 418 -12.25 5.02 2.07
N ALA A 419 -11.96 6.29 1.83
CA ALA A 419 -12.83 7.21 1.11
C ALA A 419 -12.44 7.29 -0.37
N PRO A 420 -13.28 6.84 -1.33
CA PRO A 420 -12.91 6.83 -2.75
C PRO A 420 -12.88 8.23 -3.36
N ASN A 421 -13.59 9.18 -2.75
CA ASN A 421 -13.63 10.59 -3.11
C ASN A 421 -12.55 11.43 -2.39
N SER A 422 -11.52 10.80 -1.81
CA SER A 422 -10.43 11.52 -1.18
C SER A 422 -9.52 12.19 -2.21
N TYR A 423 -9.26 13.49 -2.01
CA TYR A 423 -8.42 14.30 -2.91
C TYR A 423 -7.04 14.61 -2.34
N ASN A 424 -6.89 14.55 -1.03
CA ASN A 424 -5.66 14.82 -0.34
C ASN A 424 -4.91 13.52 -0.05
N ILE A 425 -4.39 12.89 -1.09
CA ILE A 425 -3.50 11.75 -0.94
C ILE A 425 -2.07 12.28 -1.00
N TRP A 426 -1.36 12.17 0.10
CA TRP A 426 0.06 12.37 0.15
C TRP A 426 0.71 11.22 -0.65
N GLY A 427 1.57 11.52 -1.61
CA GLY A 427 2.25 10.46 -2.39
C GLY A 427 1.72 10.20 -3.80
N ALA A 428 0.91 11.12 -4.38
CA ALA A 428 0.82 11.28 -5.83
C ALA A 428 1.63 12.53 -6.24
N PRO A 429 2.95 12.59 -5.94
CA PRO A 429 3.75 13.78 -6.13
C PRO A 429 4.11 13.95 -7.59
N ASN A 430 4.49 15.15 -7.93
CA ASN A 430 5.35 15.38 -9.07
C ASN A 430 6.70 14.71 -8.79
N PHE A 431 6.90 13.49 -9.31
CA PHE A 431 8.10 12.70 -9.03
C PHE A 431 9.40 13.41 -9.40
N ARG A 432 9.38 14.33 -10.37
CA ARG A 432 10.52 15.16 -10.71
C ARG A 432 10.79 16.19 -9.61
N GLU A 433 9.78 16.91 -9.18
CA GLU A 433 9.89 17.92 -8.13
C GLU A 433 10.38 17.28 -6.81
N GLU A 434 9.83 16.13 -6.45
CA GLU A 434 10.30 15.38 -5.28
C GLU A 434 11.78 14.99 -5.43
N THR A 435 12.19 14.48 -6.60
CA THR A 435 13.59 14.13 -6.87
C THR A 435 14.50 15.35 -6.79
N GLU A 436 14.09 16.49 -7.34
CA GLU A 436 14.83 17.74 -7.28
C GLU A 436 14.96 18.26 -5.84
N ASN A 437 13.88 18.22 -5.07
CA ASN A 437 13.87 18.63 -3.66
C ASN A 437 14.83 17.75 -2.83
N VAL A 438 14.72 16.42 -3.00
CA VAL A 438 15.57 15.46 -2.28
C VAL A 438 17.05 15.62 -2.61
N LEU A 439 17.38 15.90 -3.86
CA LEU A 439 18.78 16.03 -4.32
C LEU A 439 19.39 17.41 -4.02
N ASN A 440 18.57 18.44 -3.92
CA ASN A 440 19.00 19.78 -3.53
C ASN A 440 19.01 19.98 -2.01
N ASP A 441 18.55 19.00 -1.24
CA ASP A 441 18.60 19.03 0.23
C ASP A 441 20.04 18.90 0.72
N GLU A 442 20.47 19.81 1.59
CA GLU A 442 21.78 19.81 2.24
C GLU A 442 21.81 18.92 3.49
N GLY A 443 20.65 18.43 3.93
CA GLY A 443 20.48 17.68 5.17
C GLY A 443 20.25 18.58 6.39
N THR A 444 20.02 17.96 7.54
CA THR A 444 19.82 18.70 8.80
C THR A 444 21.13 19.26 9.32
N ALA A 445 21.06 20.31 10.14
CA ALA A 445 22.23 20.90 10.80
C ALA A 445 23.01 19.85 11.62
N ASP A 446 22.30 19.02 12.37
CA ASP A 446 22.90 17.94 13.18
C ASP A 446 23.66 16.93 12.32
N LEU A 447 23.09 16.53 11.16
CA LEU A 447 23.77 15.65 10.22
C LEU A 447 25.02 16.33 9.64
N ASN A 448 24.92 17.61 9.27
CA ASN A 448 26.04 18.36 8.72
C ASN A 448 27.21 18.48 9.70
N GLU A 449 26.95 18.58 11.02
CA GLU A 449 27.99 18.58 12.02
C GLU A 449 28.76 17.26 12.13
N LEU A 450 28.09 16.13 11.86
CA LEU A 450 28.69 14.79 11.87
C LEU A 450 29.52 14.50 10.60
N LEU A 451 29.28 15.24 9.52
CA LEU A 451 29.98 15.03 8.26
C LEU A 451 31.42 15.58 8.27
N PRO A 452 32.35 14.97 7.51
CA PRO A 452 33.65 15.57 7.19
C PRO A 452 33.46 16.99 6.63
N SER A 453 34.41 17.90 6.92
CA SER A 453 34.30 19.31 6.54
C SER A 453 34.01 19.55 5.06
N GLU A 454 34.54 18.70 4.19
CA GLU A 454 34.36 18.75 2.74
C GLU A 454 32.93 18.40 2.27
N TRP A 455 32.14 17.74 3.13
CA TRP A 455 30.76 17.33 2.83
C TRP A 455 29.70 18.20 3.51
N ARG A 456 30.13 19.10 4.41
CA ARG A 456 29.23 20.02 5.09
C ARG A 456 28.66 21.04 4.13
N ASN A 457 27.35 21.31 4.28
CA ASN A 457 26.62 22.27 3.45
C ASN A 457 26.70 21.97 1.93
N THR A 458 26.95 20.71 1.56
CA THR A 458 26.84 20.23 0.18
C THR A 458 25.50 19.54 -0.03
N THR A 459 24.98 19.64 -1.22
CA THR A 459 23.70 19.00 -1.57
C THR A 459 23.83 17.49 -1.66
N SER A 460 22.72 16.76 -1.48
CA SER A 460 22.68 15.30 -1.69
C SER A 460 23.13 14.91 -3.09
N LYS A 461 22.87 15.77 -4.09
CA LYS A 461 23.34 15.62 -5.47
C LYS A 461 24.86 15.54 -5.57
N GLU A 462 25.55 16.41 -4.87
CA GLU A 462 27.02 16.47 -4.85
C GLU A 462 27.62 15.35 -3.99
N LYS A 463 27.06 15.14 -2.77
CA LYS A 463 27.49 14.08 -1.83
C LYS A 463 27.52 12.70 -2.49
N TYR A 464 26.49 12.36 -3.25
CA TYR A 464 26.31 11.02 -3.78
C TYR A 464 26.60 10.89 -5.28
N ASP A 465 27.10 11.95 -5.94
CA ASP A 465 27.36 11.98 -7.38
C ASP A 465 26.15 11.52 -8.21
N ILE A 466 24.99 12.18 -7.92
CA ILE A 466 23.71 11.87 -8.56
C ILE A 466 23.21 13.10 -9.30
N TYR A 467 23.34 13.07 -10.62
CA TYR A 467 22.97 14.18 -11.51
C TYR A 467 21.92 13.72 -12.53
N PRO A 468 20.61 13.74 -12.16
CA PRO A 468 19.57 13.36 -13.08
C PRO A 468 19.60 14.22 -14.34
N LYS A 469 19.54 13.58 -15.49
CA LYS A 469 19.52 14.26 -16.77
C LYS A 469 18.61 13.52 -17.74
N SER A 470 17.54 14.18 -18.19
CA SER A 470 16.71 13.60 -19.23
C SER A 470 17.54 13.31 -20.48
N ILE A 471 17.55 12.05 -20.91
CA ILE A 471 18.21 11.63 -22.16
C ILE A 471 17.36 12.08 -23.35
N LEU A 472 16.02 11.95 -23.20
CA LEU A 472 15.05 12.44 -24.19
C LEU A 472 14.14 13.46 -23.54
N ASN A 473 13.94 14.61 -24.19
CA ASN A 473 12.98 15.61 -23.72
C ASN A 473 11.54 15.18 -24.06
N LEU A 474 10.91 14.50 -23.12
CA LEU A 474 9.53 14.02 -23.21
C LEU A 474 8.63 14.76 -22.20
N SER A 475 8.68 16.09 -22.19
CA SER A 475 7.95 16.94 -21.23
C SER A 475 6.43 16.71 -21.18
N TYR A 476 5.86 16.05 -22.20
CA TYR A 476 4.48 15.59 -22.16
C TYR A 476 4.22 14.57 -21.04
N ILE A 477 5.24 13.83 -20.58
CA ILE A 477 5.13 12.88 -19.45
C ILE A 477 4.78 13.65 -18.17
N ASP A 478 5.48 14.75 -17.86
CA ASP A 478 5.14 15.58 -16.70
C ASP A 478 3.75 16.22 -16.85
N ARG A 479 3.39 16.66 -18.06
CA ARG A 479 2.03 17.18 -18.30
C ARG A 479 0.96 16.13 -18.02
N ILE A 480 1.12 14.91 -18.56
CA ILE A 480 0.20 13.81 -18.29
C ILE A 480 0.15 13.52 -16.79
N ASN A 481 1.30 13.44 -16.15
CA ASN A 481 1.38 13.15 -14.71
C ASN A 481 0.69 14.25 -13.89
N ASN A 482 0.96 15.52 -14.18
CA ASN A 482 0.35 16.64 -13.48
C ASN A 482 -1.17 16.64 -13.66
N HIS A 483 -1.69 16.49 -14.89
CA HIS A 483 -3.14 16.46 -15.13
C HIS A 483 -3.83 15.22 -14.50
N ILE A 484 -3.20 14.05 -14.55
CA ILE A 484 -3.77 12.83 -14.00
C ILE A 484 -3.67 12.80 -12.48
N LEU A 485 -2.51 13.20 -11.94
CA LEU A 485 -2.23 13.11 -10.51
C LEU A 485 -2.73 14.33 -9.74
N MET A 486 -2.73 15.52 -10.37
CA MET A 486 -3.19 16.79 -9.79
C MET A 486 -4.72 17.00 -9.85
N LYS A 487 -5.47 16.00 -10.31
CA LYS A 487 -6.95 15.96 -10.21
C LYS A 487 -7.73 16.89 -11.15
N ASP A 488 -7.12 17.33 -12.22
CA ASP A 488 -7.80 18.14 -13.26
C ASP A 488 -8.93 17.33 -13.94
N ILE A 489 -8.83 15.99 -13.92
CA ILE A 489 -9.86 15.08 -14.40
C ILE A 489 -10.28 14.16 -13.22
N PRO A 490 -11.19 14.60 -12.33
CA PRO A 490 -11.46 13.94 -11.06
C PRO A 490 -11.78 12.44 -11.15
N VAL A 491 -12.62 12.03 -12.11
CA VAL A 491 -12.99 10.61 -12.29
C VAL A 491 -11.79 9.77 -12.70
N PHE A 492 -10.95 10.27 -13.59
CA PHE A 492 -9.77 9.56 -14.07
C PHE A 492 -8.68 9.47 -13.00
N SER A 493 -8.44 10.58 -12.30
CA SER A 493 -7.52 10.61 -11.16
C SER A 493 -7.96 9.63 -10.07
N MET A 494 -9.25 9.57 -9.77
CA MET A 494 -9.81 8.62 -8.81
C MET A 494 -9.57 7.16 -9.24
N LEU A 495 -9.77 6.83 -10.52
CA LEU A 495 -9.53 5.47 -11.05
C LEU A 495 -8.05 5.07 -10.98
N ILE A 496 -7.13 6.02 -11.01
CA ILE A 496 -5.69 5.74 -11.03
C ILE A 496 -5.08 5.80 -9.62
N THR A 497 -5.49 6.74 -8.77
CA THR A 497 -4.79 7.06 -7.52
C THR A 497 -5.58 6.76 -6.24
N SER A 498 -6.92 6.60 -6.29
CA SER A 498 -7.72 6.47 -5.08
C SER A 498 -7.58 5.10 -4.42
N ILE A 499 -6.86 5.05 -3.30
CA ILE A 499 -6.76 3.85 -2.45
C ILE A 499 -8.16 3.42 -1.98
N GLY A 500 -9.00 4.38 -1.56
CA GLY A 500 -10.35 4.11 -1.09
C GLY A 500 -11.22 3.43 -2.14
N LEU A 501 -11.10 3.80 -3.43
CA LEU A 501 -11.81 3.13 -4.52
C LEU A 501 -11.42 1.64 -4.61
N TYR A 502 -10.13 1.33 -4.56
CA TYR A 502 -9.64 -0.06 -4.64
C TYR A 502 -10.02 -0.86 -3.39
N PHE A 503 -10.04 -0.23 -2.23
CA PHE A 503 -10.58 -0.82 -1.02
C PHE A 503 -12.08 -1.17 -1.17
N TRP A 504 -12.90 -0.29 -1.75
CA TRP A 504 -14.30 -0.60 -2.05
C TRP A 504 -14.46 -1.74 -3.04
N LEU A 505 -13.67 -1.74 -4.12
CA LEU A 505 -13.70 -2.84 -5.09
C LEU A 505 -13.33 -4.17 -4.44
N LEU A 506 -12.37 -4.18 -3.50
CA LEU A 506 -12.02 -5.36 -2.72
C LEU A 506 -13.18 -5.83 -1.85
N LEU A 507 -13.84 -4.92 -1.11
CA LEU A 507 -15.00 -5.23 -0.29
C LEU A 507 -16.20 -5.71 -1.13
N ILE A 508 -16.43 -5.14 -2.31
CA ILE A 508 -17.43 -5.61 -3.27
C ILE A 508 -17.14 -7.06 -3.67
N CYS A 509 -15.90 -7.40 -4.01
CA CYS A 509 -15.49 -8.76 -4.35
C CYS A 509 -15.73 -9.73 -3.18
N ILE A 510 -15.32 -9.36 -1.97
CA ILE A 510 -15.52 -10.16 -0.76
C ILE A 510 -17.02 -10.38 -0.49
N THR A 511 -17.82 -9.31 -0.51
CA THR A 511 -19.25 -9.37 -0.24
C THR A 511 -20.00 -10.17 -1.30
N TYR A 512 -19.60 -10.06 -2.58
CA TYR A 512 -20.15 -10.90 -3.64
C TYR A 512 -19.83 -12.39 -3.42
N CYS A 513 -18.62 -12.71 -2.96
CA CYS A 513 -18.26 -14.09 -2.58
C CYS A 513 -19.09 -14.60 -1.39
N ILE A 514 -19.40 -13.73 -0.41
CA ILE A 514 -20.31 -14.07 0.70
C ILE A 514 -21.72 -14.31 0.18
N TYR A 515 -22.24 -13.43 -0.66
CA TYR A 515 -23.56 -13.55 -1.28
C TYR A 515 -23.70 -14.86 -2.05
N THR A 516 -22.70 -15.22 -2.85
CA THR A 516 -22.69 -16.43 -3.69
C THR A 516 -22.15 -17.69 -2.99
N LYS A 517 -21.81 -17.62 -1.68
CA LYS A 517 -21.23 -18.71 -0.85
C LYS A 517 -19.87 -19.23 -1.35
N GLN A 518 -19.07 -18.40 -2.01
CA GLN A 518 -17.76 -18.75 -2.54
C GLN A 518 -16.62 -18.41 -1.55
N TYR A 519 -16.72 -18.88 -0.31
CA TYR A 519 -15.85 -18.47 0.81
C TYR A 519 -14.35 -18.74 0.56
N LYS A 520 -13.98 -19.80 -0.16
CA LYS A 520 -12.58 -20.10 -0.49
C LYS A 520 -11.88 -18.97 -1.26
N LYS A 521 -12.64 -18.22 -2.09
CA LYS A 521 -12.08 -17.09 -2.85
C LYS A 521 -11.74 -15.90 -1.95
N ILE A 522 -12.45 -15.73 -0.84
CA ILE A 522 -12.19 -14.67 0.13
C ILE A 522 -10.78 -14.81 0.71
N ILE A 523 -10.33 -16.05 0.98
CA ILE A 523 -9.02 -16.33 1.56
C ILE A 523 -7.89 -15.75 0.71
N ILE A 524 -8.04 -15.74 -0.63
CA ILE A 524 -7.05 -15.18 -1.56
C ILE A 524 -6.96 -13.65 -1.45
N MET A 525 -8.03 -13.00 -0.99
CA MET A 525 -8.14 -11.54 -0.87
C MET A 525 -7.69 -11.02 0.50
N LEU A 526 -7.77 -11.86 1.55
CA LEU A 526 -7.48 -11.45 2.93
C LEU A 526 -6.05 -10.91 3.13
N PRO A 527 -4.98 -11.43 2.50
CA PRO A 527 -3.64 -10.87 2.69
C PRO A 527 -3.53 -9.39 2.28
N ILE A 528 -4.24 -8.96 1.23
CA ILE A 528 -4.29 -7.55 0.83
C ILE A 528 -5.10 -6.72 1.83
N LEU A 529 -6.18 -7.27 2.38
CA LEU A 529 -6.92 -6.61 3.45
C LEU A 529 -6.05 -6.44 4.71
N PHE A 530 -5.23 -7.44 5.05
CA PHE A 530 -4.28 -7.33 6.17
C PHE A 530 -3.20 -6.28 5.90
N LEU A 531 -2.67 -6.21 4.68
CA LEU A 531 -1.74 -5.15 4.28
C LEU A 531 -2.40 -3.77 4.42
N TRP A 532 -3.63 -3.61 3.95
CA TRP A 532 -4.39 -2.37 4.09
C TRP A 532 -4.57 -1.99 5.57
N LEU A 533 -4.95 -2.94 6.44
CA LEU A 533 -5.09 -2.70 7.89
C LEU A 533 -3.78 -2.19 8.52
N THR A 534 -2.64 -2.77 8.16
CA THR A 534 -1.34 -2.29 8.69
C THR A 534 -0.99 -0.91 8.18
N SER A 535 -1.45 -0.54 6.98
CA SER A 535 -1.18 0.77 6.37
C SER A 535 -2.05 1.88 6.96
N VAL A 536 -3.30 1.57 7.39
CA VAL A 536 -4.18 2.52 8.11
C VAL A 536 -3.57 2.99 9.43
N ALA A 537 -2.74 2.15 10.07
CA ALA A 537 -2.02 2.51 11.28
C ALA A 537 -0.72 3.32 11.01
N GLY A 538 -0.42 3.61 9.75
CA GLY A 538 0.76 4.36 9.34
C GLY A 538 0.64 5.88 9.54
N PRO A 539 1.74 6.61 9.32
CA PRO A 539 1.82 8.04 9.61
C PRO A 539 1.05 8.91 8.61
N VAL A 540 0.82 8.41 7.42
CA VAL A 540 0.25 9.18 6.31
C VAL A 540 -0.41 8.25 5.29
N VAL A 541 -1.38 8.78 4.54
CA VAL A 541 -2.00 8.05 3.43
C VAL A 541 -1.09 8.07 2.21
N GLU A 542 -0.44 6.94 1.92
CA GLU A 542 0.43 6.80 0.75
C GLU A 542 0.06 5.60 -0.13
N LEU A 543 -0.03 5.85 -1.44
CA LEU A 543 -0.38 4.82 -2.42
C LEU A 543 0.65 3.69 -2.47
N ARG A 544 1.95 3.99 -2.30
CA ARG A 544 3.03 3.00 -2.31
C ARG A 544 2.85 1.89 -1.27
N TYR A 545 2.16 2.18 -0.17
CA TYR A 545 1.96 1.21 0.92
C TYR A 545 1.00 0.08 0.55
N VAL A 546 0.08 0.34 -0.36
CA VAL A 546 -0.97 -0.59 -0.79
C VAL A 546 -1.02 -0.75 -2.32
N TYR A 547 0.04 -0.38 -3.04
CA TYR A 547 0.05 -0.39 -4.50
C TYR A 547 -0.23 -1.78 -5.10
N SER A 548 0.15 -2.85 -4.39
CA SER A 548 -0.21 -4.22 -4.75
C SER A 548 -1.72 -4.47 -4.81
N MET A 549 -2.53 -3.77 -4.01
CA MET A 549 -3.99 -3.86 -4.05
C MET A 549 -4.52 -3.36 -5.41
N LEU A 550 -3.98 -2.27 -5.90
CA LEU A 550 -4.33 -1.69 -7.21
C LEU A 550 -4.00 -2.65 -8.35
N LEU A 551 -2.78 -3.18 -8.38
CA LEU A 551 -2.32 -4.08 -9.43
C LEU A 551 -3.03 -5.44 -9.43
N LEU A 552 -3.48 -5.92 -8.27
CA LEU A 552 -4.19 -7.20 -8.12
C LEU A 552 -5.70 -7.09 -8.38
N MET A 553 -6.27 -5.90 -8.40
CA MET A 553 -7.72 -5.73 -8.52
C MET A 553 -8.32 -6.41 -9.76
N PRO A 554 -7.71 -6.34 -10.96
CA PRO A 554 -8.23 -7.07 -12.11
C PRO A 554 -8.27 -8.59 -11.92
N LEU A 555 -7.29 -9.16 -11.19
CA LEU A 555 -7.30 -10.59 -10.84
C LEU A 555 -8.45 -10.90 -9.88
N TYR A 556 -8.66 -10.09 -8.84
CA TYR A 556 -9.73 -10.30 -7.86
C TYR A 556 -11.11 -10.21 -8.48
N ILE A 557 -11.36 -9.23 -9.35
CA ILE A 557 -12.59 -9.11 -10.12
C ILE A 557 -12.76 -10.37 -11.01
N GLY A 558 -11.70 -10.78 -11.70
CA GLY A 558 -11.70 -11.98 -12.53
C GLY A 558 -12.05 -13.26 -11.78
N ILE A 559 -11.41 -13.49 -10.62
CA ILE A 559 -11.67 -14.65 -9.76
C ILE A 559 -13.10 -14.61 -9.18
N THR A 560 -13.55 -13.45 -8.73
CA THR A 560 -14.83 -13.27 -8.04
C THR A 560 -16.00 -13.55 -8.95
N PHE A 561 -16.04 -12.89 -10.08
CA PHE A 561 -17.23 -12.89 -10.95
C PHE A 561 -17.22 -14.01 -11.99
N ILE A 562 -16.07 -14.62 -12.29
CA ILE A 562 -15.95 -15.66 -13.30
C ILE A 562 -15.96 -17.05 -12.65
N VAL A 563 -17.16 -17.60 -12.46
CA VAL A 563 -17.36 -18.95 -11.90
C VAL A 563 -16.99 -20.00 -12.95
N ASN A 564 -16.04 -20.89 -12.66
CA ASN A 564 -15.82 -22.11 -13.46
C ASN A 564 -16.83 -23.19 -13.06
N LYS A 565 -17.54 -23.73 -14.04
CA LYS A 565 -18.47 -24.88 -13.83
C LYS A 565 -17.76 -26.14 -13.30
N GLU A 566 -16.45 -26.27 -13.55
CA GLU A 566 -15.63 -27.40 -13.09
C GLU A 566 -15.39 -27.44 -11.57
N GLU A 567 -15.37 -26.28 -10.90
CA GLU A 567 -15.25 -26.24 -9.42
C GLU A 567 -16.53 -26.73 -8.70
N LYS A 568 -17.69 -26.75 -9.38
CA LYS A 568 -18.94 -27.31 -8.83
C LYS A 568 -18.96 -28.84 -8.74
N LYS A 569 -18.24 -29.54 -9.62
CA LYS A 569 -18.17 -31.01 -9.57
C LYS A 569 -17.25 -31.55 -8.49
N GLU A 570 -16.25 -30.75 -8.06
CA GLU A 570 -15.35 -31.15 -6.97
C GLU A 570 -15.89 -30.78 -5.56
N GLU A 571 -16.96 -29.98 -5.46
CA GLU A 571 -17.63 -29.65 -4.20
C GLU A 571 -18.75 -30.63 -3.81
N GLU A 572 -19.18 -31.51 -4.74
CA GLU A 572 -20.23 -32.55 -4.53
C GLU A 572 -19.63 -33.95 -4.28
N VAL A 573 -18.30 -34.09 -4.24
CA VAL A 573 -17.57 -35.30 -3.86
C VAL A 573 -16.73 -34.99 -2.62
#